data_82252b9fd4d5ac34d797282682d83caf
#
_entry.id   82252b9fd4d5ac34d797282682d83caf
#
_cell.length_a   1.000
_cell.length_b   1.000
_cell.length_c   1.000
_cell.angle_alpha   90.00
_cell.angle_beta   90.00
_cell.angle_gamma   90.00
#
_symmetry.space_group_name_H-M   'P 1'
#
loop_
_entity.id
_entity.type
_entity.pdbx_description
1 polymer ?
#
loop_
_entity_poly.entity_id
_entity_poly.type
_entity_poly.pdbx_seq_one_letter_code
_entity_poly.pdbx_strand_id
1 'polypeptide(L)'
;MTYSDPLTELSQPDAAPVRRRGIGPIGLVAVIVVVVIAAIFGIALVRNSQSQPQSGAAPAFSITTFDGQPISLTDLRGKVVVLNFWASWCGPCREEADALESVWRDYQDDGVVVLGVAFADLDPDSVAFMNEFGVTYPNGPDTGTIISKELYHITGVPETFVIDQQGQVRQFIYSVVQERDLRATIDRLLAEGESAS
;
A
#
# COMPACT_ATOMS: atom_id res chain seq x y z
N MET A 1 92.63 19.95 -25.52
CA MET A 1 92.22 19.12 -24.33
C MET A 1 90.71 19.43 -24.09
N THR A 2 89.88 18.53 -24.66
CA THR A 2 88.42 18.61 -24.49
C THR A 2 88.05 17.61 -23.45
N TYR A 3 87.55 18.08 -22.30
CA TYR A 3 87.09 17.32 -21.20
C TYR A 3 85.65 16.84 -21.50
N SER A 4 85.46 15.55 -21.71
CA SER A 4 84.15 14.93 -21.89
C SER A 4 83.61 14.57 -20.51
N ASP A 5 82.43 15.12 -20.16
CA ASP A 5 81.73 14.89 -18.91
C ASP A 5 81.02 13.51 -18.96
N PRO A 6 81.25 12.57 -18.03
CA PRO A 6 80.72 11.21 -18.06
C PRO A 6 79.37 11.03 -17.43
N LEU A 7 78.57 12.12 -17.13
CA LEU A 7 77.33 12.01 -16.37
C LEU A 7 76.03 12.11 -17.17
N THR A 8 76.10 12.05 -18.54
CA THR A 8 74.89 12.25 -19.37
C THR A 8 74.27 10.91 -19.86
N GLU A 9 74.55 9.79 -19.24
CA GLU A 9 73.96 8.49 -19.61
C GLU A 9 73.18 7.87 -18.47
N LEU A 10 72.16 8.64 -17.94
CA LEU A 10 71.10 8.04 -17.17
C LEU A 10 69.95 7.63 -18.11
N SER A 11 70.03 6.40 -18.58
CA SER A 11 68.97 5.71 -19.32
C SER A 11 67.61 5.91 -18.64
N GLN A 12 66.70 6.54 -19.35
CA GLN A 12 65.27 6.53 -18.99
C GLN A 12 64.79 5.09 -19.05
N PRO A 13 64.13 4.54 -17.99
CA PRO A 13 63.51 3.25 -18.08
C PRO A 13 62.37 3.31 -19.10
N ASP A 14 62.44 2.47 -20.13
CA ASP A 14 61.38 2.23 -21.09
C ASP A 14 60.08 1.87 -20.34
N ALA A 15 59.11 2.81 -20.34
CA ALA A 15 57.77 2.55 -19.84
C ALA A 15 57.12 1.52 -20.78
N ALA A 16 57.09 0.25 -20.34
CA ALA A 16 56.40 -0.79 -21.05
C ALA A 16 54.93 -0.40 -21.30
N PRO A 17 54.37 -0.59 -22.51
CA PRO A 17 53.02 -0.22 -22.82
C PRO A 17 52.03 -1.01 -21.94
N VAL A 18 51.25 -0.31 -21.14
CA VAL A 18 50.15 -0.91 -20.35
C VAL A 18 49.12 -1.48 -21.33
N ARG A 19 49.20 -2.79 -21.54
CA ARG A 19 48.30 -3.55 -22.39
C ARG A 19 46.91 -3.52 -21.73
N ARG A 20 46.03 -2.59 -22.15
CA ARG A 20 44.64 -2.61 -21.75
C ARG A 20 44.00 -3.93 -22.22
N ARG A 21 43.82 -4.85 -21.30
CA ARG A 21 43.08 -6.09 -21.56
C ARG A 21 41.62 -5.67 -21.83
N GLY A 22 41.21 -5.65 -23.07
CA GLY A 22 39.81 -5.49 -23.46
C GLY A 22 39.00 -6.66 -22.86
N ILE A 23 37.80 -6.35 -22.40
CA ILE A 23 36.88 -7.38 -21.92
C ILE A 23 36.52 -8.24 -23.13
N GLY A 24 36.91 -9.52 -23.08
CA GLY A 24 36.56 -10.47 -24.13
C GLY A 24 35.05 -10.74 -24.18
N PRO A 25 34.53 -11.37 -25.25
CA PRO A 25 33.07 -11.57 -25.42
C PRO A 25 32.44 -12.33 -24.24
N ILE A 26 33.16 -13.22 -23.58
CA ILE A 26 32.72 -13.93 -22.38
C ILE A 26 32.58 -12.95 -21.20
N GLY A 27 33.50 -12.00 -21.04
CA GLY A 27 33.44 -10.97 -20.01
C GLY A 27 32.29 -10.02 -20.23
N LEU A 28 31.96 -9.65 -21.47
CA LEU A 28 30.80 -8.84 -21.81
C LEU A 28 29.48 -9.54 -21.47
N VAL A 29 29.37 -10.83 -21.80
CA VAL A 29 28.19 -11.64 -21.45
C VAL A 29 28.03 -11.73 -19.92
N ALA A 30 29.13 -11.96 -19.18
CA ALA A 30 29.05 -11.99 -17.70
C ALA A 30 28.56 -10.65 -17.12
N VAL A 31 29.04 -9.51 -17.65
CA VAL A 31 28.57 -8.19 -17.21
C VAL A 31 27.07 -7.99 -17.51
N ILE A 32 26.61 -8.38 -18.70
CA ILE A 32 25.19 -8.29 -19.06
C ILE A 32 24.33 -9.13 -18.11
N VAL A 33 24.73 -10.36 -17.82
CA VAL A 33 24.01 -11.25 -16.88
C VAL A 33 23.92 -10.62 -15.50
N VAL A 34 25.01 -10.08 -14.98
CA VAL A 34 25.03 -9.41 -13.66
C VAL A 34 24.09 -8.19 -13.66
N VAL A 35 24.11 -7.37 -14.72
CA VAL A 35 23.23 -6.19 -14.83
C VAL A 35 21.76 -6.63 -14.89
N VAL A 36 21.42 -7.67 -15.64
CA VAL A 36 20.04 -8.20 -15.72
C VAL A 36 19.59 -8.74 -14.37
N ILE A 37 20.42 -9.50 -13.66
CA ILE A 37 20.11 -10.00 -12.32
C ILE A 37 19.92 -8.82 -11.35
N ALA A 38 20.80 -7.83 -11.37
CA ALA A 38 20.70 -6.66 -10.53
C ALA A 38 19.42 -5.84 -10.84
N ALA A 39 19.05 -5.72 -12.11
CA ALA A 39 17.80 -5.05 -12.52
C ALA A 39 16.56 -5.82 -12.03
N ILE A 40 16.53 -7.14 -12.21
CA ILE A 40 15.42 -7.99 -11.71
C ILE A 40 15.33 -7.89 -10.19
N PHE A 41 16.44 -7.96 -9.48
CA PHE A 41 16.48 -7.85 -8.03
C PHE A 41 16.08 -6.44 -7.55
N GLY A 42 16.53 -5.39 -8.25
CA GLY A 42 16.14 -4.01 -7.98
C GLY A 42 14.64 -3.78 -8.18
N ILE A 43 14.05 -4.31 -9.26
CA ILE A 43 12.60 -4.25 -9.50
C ILE A 43 11.85 -5.04 -8.41
N ALA A 44 12.34 -6.21 -8.01
CA ALA A 44 11.73 -7.01 -6.95
C ALA A 44 11.77 -6.28 -5.60
N LEU A 45 12.89 -5.63 -5.26
CA LEU A 45 13.00 -4.81 -4.05
C LEU A 45 12.04 -3.63 -4.06
N VAL A 46 11.92 -2.89 -5.17
CA VAL A 46 10.99 -1.77 -5.30
C VAL A 46 9.54 -2.25 -5.16
N ARG A 47 9.17 -3.38 -5.77
CA ARG A 47 7.83 -3.97 -5.63
C ARG A 47 7.54 -4.45 -4.20
N ASN A 48 8.55 -4.97 -3.50
CA ASN A 48 8.39 -5.47 -2.13
C ASN A 48 8.49 -4.35 -1.07
N SER A 49 8.89 -3.14 -1.44
CA SER A 49 8.91 -1.96 -0.56
C SER A 49 7.64 -1.11 -0.65
N GLN A 50 6.60 -1.58 -1.35
CA GLN A 50 5.29 -0.93 -1.31
C GLN A 50 4.68 -1.18 0.07
N SER A 51 4.83 -0.21 0.94
CA SER A 51 4.21 -0.20 2.27
C SER A 51 2.73 0.13 2.15
N GLN A 52 1.95 -0.31 3.15
CA GLN A 52 0.55 0.07 3.28
C GLN A 52 0.39 1.60 3.17
N PRO A 53 -0.67 2.11 2.51
CA PRO A 53 -0.90 3.53 2.36
C PRO A 53 -1.33 4.15 3.70
N GLN A 54 -0.35 4.51 4.55
CA GLN A 54 -0.63 5.12 5.85
C GLN A 54 -0.92 6.62 5.77
N SER A 55 -0.68 7.24 4.61
CA SER A 55 -0.94 8.64 4.31
C SER A 55 -0.93 8.88 2.80
N GLY A 56 -1.45 10.01 2.36
CA GLY A 56 -1.53 10.37 0.95
C GLY A 56 -2.78 9.83 0.26
N ALA A 57 -2.83 9.86 -1.06
CA ALA A 57 -4.01 9.45 -1.82
C ALA A 57 -4.35 7.97 -1.59
N ALA A 58 -5.60 7.71 -1.17
CA ALA A 58 -6.12 6.36 -1.07
C ALA A 58 -6.16 5.70 -2.45
N PRO A 59 -5.64 4.46 -2.61
CA PRO A 59 -5.73 3.72 -3.85
C PRO A 59 -7.19 3.57 -4.31
N ALA A 60 -7.47 3.97 -5.55
CA ALA A 60 -8.81 3.88 -6.12
C ALA A 60 -9.15 2.44 -6.48
N PHE A 61 -10.39 2.04 -6.19
CA PHE A 61 -10.95 0.74 -6.59
C PHE A 61 -12.46 0.83 -6.76
N SER A 62 -13.03 -0.20 -7.36
CA SER A 62 -14.47 -0.43 -7.39
C SER A 62 -14.77 -1.84 -6.89
N ILE A 63 -15.87 -1.99 -6.17
CA ILE A 63 -16.33 -3.24 -5.59
C ILE A 63 -17.84 -3.39 -5.83
N THR A 64 -18.29 -4.61 -6.06
CA THR A 64 -19.74 -4.90 -6.04
C THR A 64 -20.07 -5.49 -4.67
N THR A 65 -20.99 -4.87 -3.98
CA THR A 65 -21.41 -5.29 -2.65
C THR A 65 -22.18 -6.61 -2.68
N PHE A 66 -22.35 -7.26 -1.52
CA PHE A 66 -23.11 -8.52 -1.42
C PHE A 66 -24.60 -8.38 -1.80
N ASP A 67 -25.15 -7.17 -1.76
CA ASP A 67 -26.50 -6.84 -2.25
C ASP A 67 -26.53 -6.43 -3.73
N GLY A 68 -25.39 -6.51 -4.44
CA GLY A 68 -25.26 -6.29 -5.86
C GLY A 68 -25.07 -4.82 -6.29
N GLN A 69 -24.83 -3.90 -5.36
CA GLN A 69 -24.63 -2.49 -5.69
C GLN A 69 -23.14 -2.23 -6.04
N PRO A 70 -22.84 -1.59 -7.16
CA PRO A 70 -21.48 -1.16 -7.47
C PRO A 70 -21.12 0.09 -6.65
N ILE A 71 -19.97 0.06 -6.00
CA ILE A 71 -19.40 1.21 -5.26
C ILE A 71 -17.99 1.46 -5.79
N SER A 72 -17.70 2.71 -6.14
CA SER A 72 -16.35 3.17 -6.45
C SER A 72 -15.86 4.11 -5.37
N LEU A 73 -14.64 3.90 -4.86
CA LEU A 73 -14.05 4.81 -3.86
C LEU A 73 -13.95 6.25 -4.40
N THR A 74 -13.78 6.42 -5.72
CA THR A 74 -13.74 7.76 -6.34
C THR A 74 -15.08 8.49 -6.28
N ASP A 75 -16.19 7.75 -6.26
CA ASP A 75 -17.55 8.34 -6.19
C ASP A 75 -17.92 8.75 -4.75
N LEU A 76 -17.10 8.34 -3.78
CA LEU A 76 -17.24 8.71 -2.38
C LEU A 76 -16.48 10.01 -2.02
N ARG A 77 -15.92 10.72 -3.01
CA ARG A 77 -15.33 12.04 -2.78
C ARG A 77 -16.37 12.99 -2.18
N GLY A 78 -15.91 13.84 -1.25
CA GLY A 78 -16.80 14.70 -0.46
C GLY A 78 -17.34 14.03 0.81
N LYS A 79 -17.07 12.73 1.01
CA LYS A 79 -17.44 11.98 2.22
C LYS A 79 -16.20 11.51 2.96
N VAL A 80 -16.29 11.34 4.27
CA VAL A 80 -15.32 10.61 5.07
C VAL A 80 -15.60 9.12 4.88
N VAL A 81 -14.58 8.34 4.52
CA VAL A 81 -14.72 6.89 4.32
C VAL A 81 -13.93 6.13 5.36
N VAL A 82 -14.60 5.24 6.08
CA VAL A 82 -13.99 4.22 6.96
C VAL A 82 -13.95 2.93 6.17
N LEU A 83 -12.78 2.64 5.58
CA LEU A 83 -12.55 1.45 4.78
C LEU A 83 -11.98 0.35 5.68
N ASN A 84 -12.76 -0.70 5.94
CA ASN A 84 -12.40 -1.81 6.81
C ASN A 84 -12.18 -3.09 6.01
N PHE A 85 -11.02 -3.72 6.20
CA PHE A 85 -10.71 -5.06 5.69
C PHE A 85 -10.95 -6.08 6.78
N TRP A 86 -11.79 -7.08 6.51
CA TRP A 86 -12.25 -8.05 7.50
C TRP A 86 -12.47 -9.44 6.90
N ALA A 87 -12.78 -10.45 7.73
CA ALA A 87 -13.20 -11.76 7.28
C ALA A 87 -14.08 -12.45 8.33
N SER A 88 -14.94 -13.37 7.92
CA SER A 88 -15.82 -14.14 8.82
C SER A 88 -15.08 -15.04 9.81
N TRP A 89 -13.94 -15.58 9.39
CA TRP A 89 -13.04 -16.42 10.18
C TRP A 89 -12.14 -15.64 11.15
N CYS A 90 -12.17 -14.30 11.11
CA CYS A 90 -11.31 -13.43 11.90
C CYS A 90 -11.93 -13.16 13.28
N GLY A 91 -11.33 -13.69 14.35
CA GLY A 91 -11.79 -13.46 15.72
C GLY A 91 -11.85 -11.98 16.13
N PRO A 92 -10.75 -11.21 15.97
CA PRO A 92 -10.74 -9.78 16.28
C PRO A 92 -11.72 -8.93 15.45
N CYS A 93 -12.08 -9.35 14.22
CA CYS A 93 -13.10 -8.67 13.41
C CYS A 93 -14.51 -8.76 14.05
N ARG A 94 -14.76 -9.85 14.78
CA ARG A 94 -16.01 -10.01 15.55
C ARG A 94 -16.10 -9.02 16.72
N GLU A 95 -14.97 -8.64 17.29
CA GLU A 95 -14.89 -7.71 18.41
C GLU A 95 -15.19 -6.25 17.99
N GLU A 96 -14.90 -5.88 16.73
CA GLU A 96 -15.13 -4.51 16.23
C GLU A 96 -16.43 -4.33 15.45
N ALA A 97 -17.12 -5.43 15.08
CA ALA A 97 -18.29 -5.38 14.22
C ALA A 97 -19.38 -4.44 14.75
N ASP A 98 -19.71 -4.54 16.05
CA ASP A 98 -20.70 -3.69 16.70
C ASP A 98 -20.27 -2.20 16.71
N ALA A 99 -18.98 -1.94 16.92
CA ALA A 99 -18.44 -0.57 16.92
C ALA A 99 -18.55 0.08 15.53
N LEU A 100 -18.20 -0.66 14.47
CA LEU A 100 -18.32 -0.16 13.09
C LEU A 100 -19.79 0.06 12.69
N GLU A 101 -20.69 -0.84 13.06
CA GLU A 101 -22.12 -0.68 12.81
C GLU A 101 -22.71 0.49 13.58
N SER A 102 -22.32 0.68 14.85
CA SER A 102 -22.72 1.82 15.66
C SER A 102 -22.30 3.15 15.03
N VAL A 103 -21.03 3.23 14.58
CA VAL A 103 -20.52 4.41 13.86
C VAL A 103 -21.29 4.64 12.55
N TRP A 104 -21.54 3.59 11.77
CA TRP A 104 -22.31 3.71 10.53
C TRP A 104 -23.69 4.30 10.77
N ARG A 105 -24.44 3.75 11.71
CA ARG A 105 -25.81 4.21 12.02
C ARG A 105 -25.87 5.67 12.44
N ASP A 106 -24.88 6.12 13.19
CA ASP A 106 -24.87 7.47 13.73
C ASP A 106 -24.42 8.53 12.69
N TYR A 107 -23.56 8.15 11.72
CA TYR A 107 -22.90 9.11 10.83
C TYR A 107 -23.29 8.99 9.34
N GLN A 108 -24.08 7.98 8.94
CA GLN A 108 -24.42 7.75 7.52
C GLN A 108 -25.10 8.96 6.84
N ASP A 109 -25.87 9.73 7.60
CA ASP A 109 -26.56 10.92 7.12
C ASP A 109 -25.68 12.19 7.19
N ASP A 110 -24.54 12.12 7.89
CA ASP A 110 -23.60 13.23 8.09
C ASP A 110 -22.41 13.20 7.11
N GLY A 111 -22.53 12.48 6.00
CA GLY A 111 -21.49 12.44 4.98
C GLY A 111 -20.32 11.47 5.30
N VAL A 112 -20.59 10.45 6.11
CA VAL A 112 -19.64 9.35 6.37
C VAL A 112 -20.11 8.07 5.69
N VAL A 113 -19.18 7.27 5.20
CA VAL A 113 -19.43 5.91 4.68
C VAL A 113 -18.52 4.93 5.39
N VAL A 114 -19.07 3.90 6.00
CA VAL A 114 -18.32 2.70 6.37
C VAL A 114 -18.43 1.73 5.21
N LEU A 115 -17.30 1.25 4.72
CA LEU A 115 -17.21 0.31 3.59
C LEU A 115 -16.37 -0.90 4.01
N GLY A 116 -16.98 -2.07 4.06
CA GLY A 116 -16.31 -3.32 4.35
C GLY A 116 -15.82 -4.03 3.08
N VAL A 117 -14.63 -4.57 3.15
CA VAL A 117 -14.01 -5.40 2.12
C VAL A 117 -13.68 -6.76 2.71
N ALA A 118 -14.40 -7.80 2.31
CA ALA A 118 -14.20 -9.16 2.81
C ALA A 118 -12.97 -9.79 2.16
N PHE A 119 -11.93 -10.01 2.98
CA PHE A 119 -10.63 -10.51 2.54
C PHE A 119 -10.57 -12.04 2.61
N ALA A 120 -10.24 -12.68 1.49
CA ALA A 120 -10.00 -14.13 1.40
C ALA A 120 -11.07 -14.96 2.13
N ASP A 121 -12.32 -14.62 1.90
CA ASP A 121 -13.49 -15.20 2.57
C ASP A 121 -14.46 -15.81 1.54
N LEU A 122 -15.36 -16.65 2.00
CA LEU A 122 -16.45 -17.19 1.16
C LEU A 122 -17.68 -16.30 1.31
N ASP A 123 -18.31 -15.93 0.19
CA ASP A 123 -19.48 -15.06 0.20
C ASP A 123 -20.59 -15.52 1.17
N PRO A 124 -20.97 -16.82 1.23
CA PRO A 124 -21.96 -17.27 2.20
C PRO A 124 -21.56 -17.07 3.65
N ASP A 125 -20.27 -17.24 3.99
CA ASP A 125 -19.75 -17.09 5.35
C ASP A 125 -19.69 -15.60 5.72
N SER A 126 -19.29 -14.73 4.78
CA SER A 126 -19.33 -13.28 4.93
C SER A 126 -20.75 -12.77 5.17
N VAL A 127 -21.72 -13.23 4.38
CA VAL A 127 -23.13 -12.87 4.56
C VAL A 127 -23.68 -13.39 5.89
N ALA A 128 -23.30 -14.61 6.31
CA ALA A 128 -23.69 -15.13 7.61
C ALA A 128 -23.13 -14.29 8.78
N PHE A 129 -21.87 -13.87 8.70
CA PHE A 129 -21.25 -12.96 9.65
C PHE A 129 -22.00 -11.61 9.73
N MET A 130 -22.27 -10.99 8.58
CA MET A 130 -23.01 -9.73 8.53
C MET A 130 -24.39 -9.86 9.20
N ASN A 131 -25.10 -10.96 8.95
CA ASN A 131 -26.40 -11.23 9.58
C ASN A 131 -26.28 -11.45 11.09
N GLU A 132 -25.26 -12.17 11.54
CA GLU A 132 -25.02 -12.44 12.96
C GLU A 132 -24.78 -11.15 13.77
N PHE A 133 -24.01 -10.20 13.21
CA PHE A 133 -23.67 -8.92 13.85
C PHE A 133 -24.62 -7.78 13.46
N GLY A 134 -25.63 -8.04 12.65
CA GLY A 134 -26.60 -7.00 12.20
C GLY A 134 -25.91 -5.87 11.40
N VAL A 135 -24.85 -6.21 10.65
CA VAL A 135 -24.10 -5.25 9.82
C VAL A 135 -24.97 -4.76 8.67
N THR A 136 -25.15 -3.44 8.58
CA THR A 136 -25.97 -2.78 7.55
C THR A 136 -25.19 -1.86 6.63
N TYR A 137 -23.94 -1.52 6.97
CA TYR A 137 -23.10 -0.74 6.06
C TYR A 137 -22.69 -1.56 4.84
N PRO A 138 -22.37 -0.89 3.70
CA PRO A 138 -21.95 -1.56 2.48
C PRO A 138 -20.75 -2.48 2.68
N ASN A 139 -20.85 -3.71 2.17
CA ASN A 139 -19.80 -4.71 2.20
C ASN A 139 -19.73 -5.47 0.89
N GLY A 140 -18.53 -5.84 0.44
CA GLY A 140 -18.37 -6.64 -0.74
C GLY A 140 -17.14 -7.56 -0.69
N PRO A 141 -17.10 -8.60 -1.55
CA PRO A 141 -15.99 -9.54 -1.61
C PRO A 141 -14.78 -8.92 -2.31
N ASP A 142 -13.59 -9.15 -1.81
CA ASP A 142 -12.34 -8.84 -2.51
C ASP A 142 -11.94 -9.97 -3.44
N THR A 143 -12.54 -9.97 -4.62
CA THR A 143 -12.30 -11.02 -5.63
C THR A 143 -10.83 -11.06 -6.03
N GLY A 144 -10.18 -12.21 -5.77
CA GLY A 144 -8.75 -12.40 -6.07
C GLY A 144 -7.80 -11.63 -5.17
N THR A 145 -8.28 -11.05 -4.08
CA THR A 145 -7.49 -10.25 -3.10
C THR A 145 -6.77 -9.05 -3.73
N ILE A 146 -7.31 -8.50 -4.82
CA ILE A 146 -6.69 -7.40 -5.56
C ILE A 146 -6.70 -6.12 -4.73
N ILE A 147 -7.83 -5.79 -4.11
CA ILE A 147 -7.95 -4.56 -3.31
C ILE A 147 -7.04 -4.65 -2.09
N SER A 148 -7.11 -5.75 -1.36
CA SER A 148 -6.36 -5.94 -0.12
C SER A 148 -4.86 -6.10 -0.35
N LYS A 149 -4.44 -6.96 -1.29
CA LYS A 149 -3.02 -7.32 -1.45
C LYS A 149 -2.27 -6.43 -2.42
N GLU A 150 -2.89 -6.05 -3.55
CA GLU A 150 -2.18 -5.30 -4.58
C GLU A 150 -2.30 -3.80 -4.42
N LEU A 151 -3.44 -3.31 -3.88
CA LEU A 151 -3.67 -1.87 -3.74
C LEU A 151 -3.36 -1.36 -2.31
N TYR A 152 -3.88 -2.03 -1.29
CA TYR A 152 -3.73 -1.59 0.11
C TYR A 152 -2.61 -2.29 0.87
N HIS A 153 -2.04 -3.37 0.31
CA HIS A 153 -0.93 -4.15 0.88
C HIS A 153 -1.18 -4.59 2.32
N ILE A 154 -2.45 -4.93 2.66
CA ILE A 154 -2.79 -5.36 4.01
C ILE A 154 -2.00 -6.61 4.40
N THR A 155 -1.61 -6.69 5.65
CA THR A 155 -0.82 -7.81 6.20
C THR A 155 -1.68 -8.84 6.90
N GLY A 156 -2.86 -8.41 7.35
CA GLY A 156 -3.85 -9.24 8.04
C GLY A 156 -5.19 -8.56 8.15
N VAL A 157 -6.09 -9.13 8.93
CA VAL A 157 -7.39 -8.56 9.27
C VAL A 157 -7.60 -8.60 10.80
N PRO A 158 -8.25 -7.58 11.40
CA PRO A 158 -8.80 -6.39 10.75
C PRO A 158 -7.72 -5.32 10.51
N GLU A 159 -7.88 -4.57 9.42
CA GLU A 159 -7.13 -3.34 9.15
C GLU A 159 -8.12 -2.29 8.63
N THR A 160 -8.05 -1.06 9.18
CA THR A 160 -8.98 0.01 8.84
C THR A 160 -8.24 1.28 8.40
N PHE A 161 -8.70 1.86 7.30
CA PHE A 161 -8.21 3.13 6.76
C PHE A 161 -9.31 4.18 6.88
N VAL A 162 -9.02 5.31 7.53
CA VAL A 162 -9.92 6.47 7.55
C VAL A 162 -9.44 7.45 6.49
N ILE A 163 -10.32 7.75 5.55
CA ILE A 163 -10.05 8.53 4.34
C ILE A 163 -10.90 9.80 4.41
N ASP A 164 -10.31 10.97 4.14
CA ASP A 164 -11.02 12.24 4.16
C ASP A 164 -11.83 12.52 2.88
N GLN A 165 -12.57 13.63 2.87
CA GLN A 165 -13.41 14.08 1.76
C GLN A 165 -12.60 14.31 0.46
N GLN A 166 -11.30 14.60 0.56
CA GLN A 166 -10.36 14.72 -0.56
C GLN A 166 -9.78 13.38 -0.98
N GLY A 167 -10.18 12.29 -0.29
CA GLY A 167 -9.71 10.93 -0.54
C GLY A 167 -8.26 10.69 -0.15
N GLN A 168 -7.78 11.40 0.86
CA GLN A 168 -6.48 11.15 1.44
C GLN A 168 -6.62 10.24 2.66
N VAL A 169 -5.75 9.25 2.80
CA VAL A 169 -5.65 8.46 4.02
C VAL A 169 -5.15 9.35 5.14
N ARG A 170 -5.94 9.49 6.18
CA ARG A 170 -5.67 10.34 7.35
C ARG A 170 -5.33 9.51 8.60
N GLN A 171 -5.78 8.28 8.63
CA GLN A 171 -5.44 7.35 9.71
C GLN A 171 -5.45 5.91 9.18
N PHE A 172 -4.48 5.14 9.62
CA PHE A 172 -4.43 3.70 9.49
C PHE A 172 -4.52 3.06 10.87
N ILE A 173 -5.44 2.12 11.04
CA ILE A 173 -5.66 1.40 12.29
C ILE A 173 -5.32 -0.07 12.02
N TYR A 174 -4.25 -0.55 12.67
CA TYR A 174 -3.86 -1.95 12.66
C TYR A 174 -4.51 -2.66 13.84
N SER A 175 -5.30 -3.72 13.59
CA SER A 175 -6.08 -4.44 14.61
C SER A 175 -7.42 -3.76 14.96
N VAL A 176 -8.08 -4.21 16.02
CA VAL A 176 -9.44 -3.84 16.42
C VAL A 176 -9.63 -2.33 16.56
N VAL A 177 -10.65 -1.81 15.90
CA VAL A 177 -11.07 -0.41 16.00
C VAL A 177 -11.63 -0.12 17.39
N GLN A 178 -11.14 0.96 17.99
CA GLN A 178 -11.75 1.50 19.21
C GLN A 178 -12.78 2.56 18.80
N GLU A 179 -14.06 2.31 19.08
CA GLU A 179 -15.18 3.16 18.65
C GLU A 179 -14.98 4.65 19.01
N ARG A 180 -14.60 4.92 20.26
CA ARG A 180 -14.34 6.29 20.73
C ARG A 180 -13.30 7.03 19.89
N ASP A 181 -12.21 6.35 19.56
CA ASP A 181 -11.09 6.96 18.85
C ASP A 181 -11.42 7.14 17.34
N LEU A 182 -12.19 6.20 16.78
CA LEU A 182 -12.72 6.33 15.41
C LEU A 182 -13.69 7.52 15.32
N ARG A 183 -14.64 7.65 16.25
CA ARG A 183 -15.56 8.79 16.32
C ARG A 183 -14.83 10.12 16.41
N ALA A 184 -13.85 10.24 17.29
CA ALA A 184 -13.04 11.45 17.42
C ALA A 184 -12.28 11.82 16.13
N THR A 185 -11.85 10.82 15.37
CA THR A 185 -11.21 11.04 14.06
C THR A 185 -12.23 11.52 13.02
N ILE A 186 -13.40 10.88 12.95
CA ILE A 186 -14.49 11.26 12.03
C ILE A 186 -14.93 12.70 12.31
N ASP A 187 -15.24 13.05 13.56
CA ASP A 187 -15.68 14.39 13.97
C ASP A 187 -14.70 15.47 13.53
N ARG A 188 -13.40 15.23 13.75
CA ARG A 188 -12.34 16.13 13.32
C ARG A 188 -12.31 16.30 11.79
N LEU A 189 -12.44 15.21 11.02
CA LEU A 189 -12.41 15.26 9.56
C LEU A 189 -13.65 15.96 8.98
N LEU A 190 -14.81 15.77 9.57
CA LEU A 190 -16.02 16.48 9.17
C LEU A 190 -15.87 17.99 9.39
N ALA A 191 -15.37 18.41 10.55
CA ALA A 191 -15.12 19.84 10.86
C ALA A 191 -14.06 20.47 9.94
N GLU A 192 -13.01 19.72 9.57
CA GLU A 192 -11.99 20.18 8.60
C GLU A 192 -12.62 20.39 7.20
N GLY A 193 -13.54 19.51 6.78
CA GLY A 193 -14.24 19.60 5.49
C GLY A 193 -15.17 20.81 5.40
N GLU A 194 -15.92 21.11 6.45
CA GLU A 194 -16.81 22.28 6.53
C GLU A 194 -16.04 23.60 6.44
N SER A 195 -14.82 23.64 7.01
CA SER A 195 -13.99 24.85 7.00
C SER A 195 -13.28 25.11 5.67
N ALA A 196 -13.27 24.13 4.76
CA ALA A 196 -12.58 24.20 3.46
C ALA A 196 -13.52 24.49 2.28
N SER A 197 -14.85 24.47 2.50
CA SER A 197 -15.90 24.75 1.50
C SER A 197 -16.38 26.18 1.56
#